data_069d5c9b67b6f7be40be4089ebc4d031
#
_entry.id   069d5c9b67b6f7be40be4089ebc4d031
#
_cell.length_a   1.000
_cell.length_b   1.000
_cell.length_c   1.000
_cell.angle_alpha   90.00
_cell.angle_beta   90.00
_cell.angle_gamma   90.00
#
_symmetry.space_group_name_H-M   'P 1'
#
loop_
_entity.id
_entity.type
_entity.pdbx_description
1 polymer ?
#
loop_
_entity_poly.entity_id
_entity_poly.type
_entity_poly.pdbx_seq_one_letter_code
_entity_poly.pdbx_strand_id
1 'polypeptide(L)'
;MAMVKRSEYPEHVSEYGVHWNFFMTMGVLLLITDVFQILIARRGFAAVGLLIAAIHEVSLSLTELGTWAIASERDTSSLVSLNKEGLTSLTGYVAITFLGLDVAHVIFDAEPKRSFFHRLVRRAILYWACFFLTQGLGLLTSRRLANLPYVLWSAAFNVSFLFGFAALEQTLEYTRQAGAEPCAPMLFETINRHALLVFLLVRLGVLFILPQSNLATGAINISMQTMYSSTTLSMLVLGVYMSLMCGIVPLGIERLRCIST
;
A
#
# COMPACT_ATOMS: atom_id res chain seq x y z
N MET A 1 -7.66 18.46 10.90
CA MET A 1 -6.98 19.68 10.43
C MET A 1 -6.66 20.68 11.55
N ALA A 2 -7.56 21.09 12.42
CA ALA A 2 -7.26 22.10 13.45
C ALA A 2 -6.16 21.72 14.47
N MET A 3 -5.98 20.43 14.79
CA MET A 3 -4.94 19.96 15.72
C MET A 3 -3.54 19.88 15.10
N VAL A 4 -3.44 19.54 13.82
CA VAL A 4 -2.14 19.46 13.10
C VAL A 4 -1.50 20.82 12.99
N LYS A 5 -2.29 21.89 12.79
CA LYS A 5 -1.79 23.27 12.77
C LYS A 5 -1.24 23.77 14.12
N ARG A 6 -1.61 23.13 15.23
CA ARG A 6 -1.10 23.48 16.58
C ARG A 6 0.20 22.76 16.96
N SER A 7 0.56 21.68 16.22
CA SER A 7 1.69 20.82 16.61
C SER A 7 2.98 21.07 15.82
N GLU A 8 3.04 22.13 14.98
CA GLU A 8 4.20 22.42 14.09
C GLU A 8 4.64 21.22 13.23
N TYR A 9 3.74 20.23 13.02
CA TYR A 9 4.03 19.08 12.20
C TYR A 9 4.11 19.51 10.74
N PRO A 10 5.22 19.24 10.03
CA PRO A 10 5.36 19.61 8.63
C PRO A 10 4.32 18.89 7.81
N GLU A 11 3.31 19.61 7.31
CA GLU A 11 2.33 19.05 6.38
C GLU A 11 3.03 18.72 5.06
N HIS A 12 3.07 17.43 4.69
CA HIS A 12 3.61 16.97 3.41
C HIS A 12 2.61 17.24 2.27
N VAL A 13 2.32 18.52 2.03
CA VAL A 13 1.44 18.97 0.95
C VAL A 13 1.92 18.49 -0.43
N SER A 14 3.20 18.18 -0.55
CA SER A 14 3.85 17.75 -1.78
C SER A 14 3.50 16.31 -2.21
N GLU A 15 2.86 15.50 -1.37
CA GLU A 15 2.50 14.11 -1.76
C GLU A 15 1.15 13.99 -2.46
N TYR A 16 0.15 14.74 -2.00
CA TYR A 16 -1.23 14.62 -2.52
C TYR A 16 -1.85 15.98 -2.87
N GLY A 17 -1.44 17.04 -2.18
CA GLY A 17 -2.00 18.38 -2.29
C GLY A 17 -2.51 18.94 -0.96
N VAL A 18 -3.18 20.08 -1.01
CA VAL A 18 -3.66 20.82 0.17
C VAL A 18 -4.91 20.16 0.77
N HIS A 19 -5.82 19.70 -0.08
CA HIS A 19 -7.12 19.12 0.33
C HIS A 19 -7.26 17.65 -0.03
N TRP A 20 -6.39 17.13 -0.90
CA TRP A 20 -6.39 15.73 -1.31
C TRP A 20 -5.63 14.88 -0.30
N ASN A 21 -6.06 13.66 -0.10
CA ASN A 21 -5.37 12.69 0.74
C ASN A 21 -5.54 11.26 0.19
N PHE A 22 -4.83 10.33 0.78
CA PHE A 22 -4.86 8.92 0.40
C PHE A 22 -6.28 8.33 0.42
N PHE A 23 -7.13 8.70 1.39
CA PHE A 23 -8.49 8.17 1.49
C PHE A 23 -9.38 8.66 0.35
N MET A 24 -9.19 9.89 -0.13
CA MET A 24 -9.88 10.39 -1.32
C MET A 24 -9.46 9.60 -2.56
N THR A 25 -8.16 9.36 -2.73
CA THR A 25 -7.66 8.49 -3.80
C THR A 25 -8.32 7.11 -3.74
N MET A 26 -8.33 6.46 -2.56
CA MET A 26 -8.97 5.15 -2.39
C MET A 26 -10.46 5.17 -2.71
N GLY A 27 -11.19 6.19 -2.25
CA GLY A 27 -12.62 6.33 -2.54
C GLY A 27 -12.90 6.47 -4.05
N VAL A 28 -12.13 7.28 -4.75
CA VAL A 28 -12.26 7.45 -6.20
C VAL A 28 -11.88 6.16 -6.94
N LEU A 29 -10.83 5.44 -6.51
CA LEU A 29 -10.42 4.17 -7.10
C LEU A 29 -11.53 3.12 -7.01
N LEU A 30 -12.22 3.00 -5.87
CA LEU A 30 -13.33 2.07 -5.71
C LEU A 30 -14.44 2.37 -6.73
N LEU A 31 -14.86 3.62 -6.86
CA LEU A 31 -15.90 4.02 -7.82
C LEU A 31 -15.50 3.74 -9.27
N ILE A 32 -14.27 4.10 -9.65
CA ILE A 32 -13.75 3.84 -11.00
C ILE A 32 -13.71 2.33 -11.26
N THR A 33 -13.21 1.57 -10.28
CA THR A 33 -13.05 0.12 -10.42
C THR A 33 -14.38 -0.59 -10.60
N ASP A 34 -15.40 -0.23 -9.82
CA ASP A 34 -16.74 -0.83 -9.91
C ASP A 34 -17.38 -0.59 -11.29
N VAL A 35 -17.27 0.64 -11.81
CA VAL A 35 -17.79 0.96 -13.15
C VAL A 35 -17.04 0.17 -14.23
N PHE A 36 -15.72 0.13 -14.18
CA PHE A 36 -14.91 -0.54 -15.20
C PHE A 36 -14.96 -2.07 -15.13
N GLN A 37 -15.16 -2.66 -13.96
CA GLN A 37 -15.35 -4.11 -13.84
C GLN A 37 -16.56 -4.62 -14.64
N ILE A 38 -17.60 -3.79 -14.78
CA ILE A 38 -18.78 -4.12 -15.59
C ILE A 38 -18.44 -4.10 -17.08
N LEU A 39 -17.55 -3.21 -17.52
CA LEU A 39 -17.23 -2.96 -18.92
C LEU A 39 -16.09 -3.83 -19.45
N ILE A 40 -15.17 -4.24 -18.59
CA ILE A 40 -13.95 -4.95 -18.98
C ILE A 40 -14.08 -6.44 -18.64
N ALA A 41 -13.88 -7.29 -19.64
CA ALA A 41 -13.80 -8.72 -19.42
C ALA A 41 -12.62 -9.04 -18.46
N ARG A 42 -12.81 -9.96 -17.50
CA ARG A 42 -11.84 -10.33 -16.46
C ARG A 42 -10.41 -10.58 -16.97
N ARG A 43 -10.27 -11.11 -18.19
CA ARG A 43 -8.95 -11.39 -18.82
C ARG A 43 -8.25 -10.15 -19.39
N GLY A 44 -8.92 -9.00 -19.40
CA GLY A 44 -8.39 -7.75 -19.95
C GLY A 44 -7.75 -6.80 -18.94
N PHE A 45 -7.87 -7.06 -17.63
CA PHE A 45 -7.44 -6.11 -16.60
C PHE A 45 -5.95 -5.77 -16.66
N ALA A 46 -5.07 -6.75 -16.87
CA ALA A 46 -3.63 -6.48 -17.01
C ALA A 46 -3.33 -5.58 -18.21
N ALA A 47 -3.96 -5.88 -19.37
CA ALA A 47 -3.73 -5.09 -20.59
C ALA A 47 -4.24 -3.65 -20.42
N VAL A 48 -5.41 -3.47 -19.82
CA VAL A 48 -5.96 -2.14 -19.53
C VAL A 48 -5.10 -1.38 -18.54
N GLY A 49 -4.66 -2.03 -17.44
CA GLY A 49 -3.77 -1.41 -16.47
C GLY A 49 -2.44 -0.95 -17.08
N LEU A 50 -1.81 -1.80 -17.89
CA LEU A 50 -0.59 -1.45 -18.62
C LEU A 50 -0.82 -0.32 -19.63
N LEU A 51 -1.92 -0.34 -20.35
CA LEU A 51 -2.28 0.71 -21.31
C LEU A 51 -2.49 2.06 -20.61
N ILE A 52 -3.22 2.08 -19.50
CA ILE A 52 -3.41 3.29 -18.68
C ILE A 52 -2.07 3.83 -18.19
N ALA A 53 -1.20 2.95 -17.66
CA ALA A 53 0.12 3.35 -17.20
C ALA A 53 1.00 3.91 -18.33
N ALA A 54 0.96 3.30 -19.51
CA ALA A 54 1.70 3.77 -20.68
C ALA A 54 1.19 5.14 -21.17
N ILE A 55 -0.14 5.32 -21.28
CA ILE A 55 -0.74 6.61 -21.66
C ILE A 55 -0.39 7.68 -20.63
N HIS A 56 -0.43 7.33 -19.35
CA HIS A 56 -0.03 8.25 -18.27
C HIS A 56 1.43 8.70 -18.41
N GLU A 57 2.36 7.75 -18.63
CA GLU A 57 3.78 8.08 -18.85
C GLU A 57 3.99 8.98 -20.08
N VAL A 58 3.32 8.66 -21.19
CA VAL A 58 3.37 9.49 -22.40
C VAL A 58 2.86 10.91 -22.09
N SER A 59 1.78 11.03 -21.34
CA SER A 59 1.25 12.34 -20.93
C SER A 59 2.23 13.10 -20.04
N LEU A 60 2.89 12.43 -19.08
CA LEU A 60 3.88 13.05 -18.21
C LEU A 60 5.14 13.50 -18.98
N SER A 61 5.56 12.71 -20.00
CA SER A 61 6.81 12.92 -20.71
C SER A 61 6.70 13.87 -21.88
N LEU A 62 5.56 13.84 -22.60
CA LEU A 62 5.36 14.64 -23.82
C LEU A 62 4.61 15.96 -23.58
N THR A 63 4.07 16.16 -22.37
CA THR A 63 3.41 17.41 -22.01
C THR A 63 4.09 18.02 -20.78
N GLU A 64 3.75 19.24 -20.44
CA GLU A 64 4.22 19.89 -19.21
C GLU A 64 3.54 19.37 -17.93
N LEU A 65 2.70 18.32 -18.04
CA LEU A 65 1.94 17.78 -16.91
C LEU A 65 2.87 17.31 -15.77
N GLY A 66 3.97 16.63 -16.11
CA GLY A 66 4.92 16.13 -15.13
C GLY A 66 5.61 17.27 -14.35
N THR A 67 6.13 18.25 -15.08
CA THR A 67 6.80 19.43 -14.49
C THR A 67 5.82 20.28 -13.69
N TRP A 68 4.62 20.51 -14.21
CA TRP A 68 3.56 21.22 -13.49
C TRP A 68 3.14 20.52 -12.20
N ALA A 69 2.98 19.19 -12.22
CA ALA A 69 2.56 18.43 -11.06
C ALA A 69 3.58 18.48 -9.91
N ILE A 70 4.89 18.52 -10.21
CA ILE A 70 5.93 18.55 -9.16
C ILE A 70 6.40 19.96 -8.80
N ALA A 71 6.01 20.99 -9.56
CA ALA A 71 6.41 22.38 -9.28
C ALA A 71 5.95 22.80 -7.89
N SER A 72 6.76 23.61 -7.21
CA SER A 72 6.44 24.17 -5.88
C SER A 72 5.34 25.24 -5.93
N GLU A 73 5.25 25.95 -7.04
CA GLU A 73 4.26 27.01 -7.25
C GLU A 73 2.85 26.44 -7.39
N ARG A 74 1.89 27.09 -6.74
CA ARG A 74 0.47 26.71 -6.76
C ARG A 74 -0.39 27.95 -6.94
N ASP A 75 -1.34 27.88 -7.83
CA ASP A 75 -2.41 28.84 -7.91
C ASP A 75 -3.43 28.55 -6.80
N THR A 76 -3.52 29.46 -5.84
CA THR A 76 -4.41 29.32 -4.67
C THR A 76 -5.88 29.53 -5.02
N SER A 77 -6.19 30.09 -6.19
CA SER A 77 -7.55 30.28 -6.67
C SER A 77 -8.14 29.00 -7.31
N SER A 78 -7.29 28.03 -7.70
CA SER A 78 -7.68 26.82 -8.40
C SER A 78 -7.58 25.58 -7.51
N LEU A 79 -8.72 24.90 -7.27
CA LEU A 79 -8.75 23.62 -6.55
C LEU A 79 -7.92 22.53 -7.25
N VAL A 80 -7.82 22.58 -8.58
CA VAL A 80 -6.98 21.65 -9.34
C VAL A 80 -5.51 21.88 -9.06
N SER A 81 -5.06 23.15 -9.07
CA SER A 81 -3.68 23.50 -8.75
C SER A 81 -3.31 23.18 -7.30
N LEU A 82 -4.25 23.34 -6.37
CA LEU A 82 -4.05 23.00 -4.96
C LEU A 82 -3.86 21.49 -4.73
N ASN A 83 -4.40 20.64 -5.59
CA ASN A 83 -4.39 19.18 -5.45
C ASN A 83 -3.75 18.45 -6.65
N LYS A 84 -2.89 19.14 -7.36
CA LYS A 84 -2.32 18.68 -8.64
C LYS A 84 -1.56 17.35 -8.53
N GLU A 85 -0.84 17.10 -7.44
CA GLU A 85 -0.13 15.85 -7.21
C GLU A 85 -1.10 14.67 -7.07
N GLY A 86 -2.12 14.82 -6.23
CA GLY A 86 -3.13 13.77 -6.03
C GLY A 86 -3.93 13.47 -7.28
N LEU A 87 -4.31 14.49 -8.03
CA LEU A 87 -5.04 14.34 -9.28
C LEU A 87 -4.20 13.70 -10.38
N THR A 88 -2.94 14.13 -10.53
CA THR A 88 -2.03 13.56 -11.54
C THR A 88 -1.70 12.10 -11.22
N SER A 89 -1.36 11.78 -9.98
CA SER A 89 -1.01 10.42 -9.56
C SER A 89 -2.18 9.45 -9.58
N LEU A 90 -3.42 9.94 -9.56
CA LEU A 90 -4.62 9.10 -9.56
C LEU A 90 -4.65 8.14 -10.76
N THR A 91 -4.25 8.59 -11.95
CA THR A 91 -4.18 7.75 -13.15
C THR A 91 -3.24 6.56 -12.99
N GLY A 92 -2.07 6.76 -12.38
CA GLY A 92 -1.14 5.68 -12.06
C GLY A 92 -1.69 4.73 -11.01
N TYR A 93 -2.40 5.23 -9.98
CA TYR A 93 -3.05 4.38 -9.00
C TYR A 93 -4.21 3.57 -9.60
N VAL A 94 -4.95 4.12 -10.56
CA VAL A 94 -5.93 3.36 -11.35
C VAL A 94 -5.24 2.19 -12.07
N ALA A 95 -4.11 2.44 -12.72
CA ALA A 95 -3.35 1.37 -13.38
C ALA A 95 -2.91 0.28 -12.40
N ILE A 96 -2.36 0.65 -11.23
CA ILE A 96 -1.99 -0.31 -10.17
C ILE A 96 -3.19 -1.14 -9.74
N THR A 97 -4.35 -0.52 -9.57
CA THR A 97 -5.58 -1.22 -9.17
C THR A 97 -6.01 -2.26 -10.19
N PHE A 98 -5.95 -1.94 -11.50
CA PHE A 98 -6.26 -2.91 -12.56
C PHE A 98 -5.26 -4.06 -12.61
N LEU A 99 -3.98 -3.80 -12.43
CA LEU A 99 -2.97 -4.87 -12.31
C LEU A 99 -3.23 -5.74 -11.08
N GLY A 100 -3.66 -5.14 -9.97
CA GLY A 100 -4.08 -5.84 -8.76
C GLY A 100 -5.31 -6.73 -8.97
N LEU A 101 -6.32 -6.26 -9.71
CA LEU A 101 -7.49 -7.05 -10.07
C LEU A 101 -7.14 -8.26 -10.94
N ASP A 102 -6.23 -8.09 -11.91
CA ASP A 102 -5.74 -9.22 -12.70
C ASP A 102 -5.07 -10.29 -11.83
N VAL A 103 -4.27 -9.87 -10.85
CA VAL A 103 -3.64 -10.78 -9.87
C VAL A 103 -4.68 -11.41 -8.95
N ALA A 104 -5.67 -10.65 -8.49
CA ALA A 104 -6.76 -11.15 -7.66
C ALA A 104 -7.53 -12.28 -8.37
N HIS A 105 -7.82 -12.14 -9.66
CA HIS A 105 -8.42 -13.22 -10.44
C HIS A 105 -7.55 -14.47 -10.52
N VAL A 106 -6.22 -14.34 -10.57
CA VAL A 106 -5.33 -15.50 -10.50
C VAL A 106 -5.43 -16.22 -9.16
N ILE A 107 -5.60 -15.46 -8.08
CA ILE A 107 -5.66 -16.01 -6.71
C ILE A 107 -7.00 -16.71 -6.46
N PHE A 108 -8.11 -16.10 -6.91
CA PHE A 108 -9.46 -16.57 -6.62
C PHE A 108 -10.05 -17.52 -7.67
N ASP A 109 -9.41 -17.68 -8.84
CA ASP A 109 -9.83 -18.68 -9.81
C ASP A 109 -9.58 -20.10 -9.27
N ALA A 110 -10.61 -20.95 -9.34
CA ALA A 110 -10.57 -22.33 -8.87
C ALA A 110 -9.78 -23.23 -9.83
N GLU A 111 -8.50 -22.95 -10.06
CA GLU A 111 -7.63 -23.74 -10.92
C GLU A 111 -6.61 -24.57 -10.13
N PRO A 112 -6.01 -25.64 -10.74
CA PRO A 112 -5.00 -26.46 -10.08
C PRO A 112 -3.84 -25.61 -9.53
N LYS A 113 -3.37 -25.90 -8.31
CA LYS A 113 -2.26 -25.19 -7.63
C LYS A 113 -1.04 -24.96 -8.54
N ARG A 114 -0.70 -25.92 -9.39
CA ARG A 114 0.43 -25.79 -10.34
C ARG A 114 0.24 -24.67 -11.36
N SER A 115 -0.97 -24.51 -11.89
CA SER A 115 -1.30 -23.41 -12.81
C SER A 115 -1.20 -22.05 -12.14
N PHE A 116 -1.63 -21.93 -10.89
CA PHE A 116 -1.53 -20.75 -10.07
C PHE A 116 -0.09 -20.22 -9.95
N PHE A 117 0.87 -21.07 -9.55
CA PHE A 117 2.28 -20.67 -9.43
C PHE A 117 2.86 -20.18 -10.75
N HIS A 118 2.62 -20.90 -11.85
CA HIS A 118 3.12 -20.49 -13.17
C HIS A 118 2.54 -19.15 -13.60
N ARG A 119 1.27 -18.88 -13.29
CA ARG A 119 0.62 -17.60 -13.60
C ARG A 119 1.22 -16.44 -12.81
N LEU A 120 1.52 -16.63 -11.51
CA LEU A 120 2.18 -15.62 -10.69
C LEU A 120 3.61 -15.35 -11.17
N VAL A 121 4.41 -16.40 -11.37
CA VAL A 121 5.80 -16.26 -11.84
C VAL A 121 5.86 -15.54 -13.19
N ARG A 122 5.00 -15.91 -14.14
CA ARG A 122 4.95 -15.24 -15.45
C ARG A 122 4.65 -13.74 -15.32
N ARG A 123 3.75 -13.35 -14.42
CA ARG A 123 3.45 -11.94 -14.15
C ARG A 123 4.60 -11.22 -13.48
N ALA A 124 5.21 -11.84 -12.49
CA ALA A 124 6.39 -11.27 -11.83
C ALA A 124 7.52 -11.01 -12.85
N ILE A 125 7.85 -12.01 -13.67
CA ILE A 125 8.87 -11.87 -14.72
C ILE A 125 8.50 -10.76 -15.71
N LEU A 126 7.25 -10.72 -16.17
CA LEU A 126 6.79 -9.70 -17.10
C LEU A 126 6.93 -8.29 -16.51
N TYR A 127 6.43 -8.08 -15.29
CA TYR A 127 6.46 -6.76 -14.66
C TYR A 127 7.88 -6.31 -14.33
N TRP A 128 8.76 -7.22 -13.85
CA TRP A 128 10.18 -6.92 -13.66
C TRP A 128 10.90 -6.62 -14.97
N ALA A 129 10.66 -7.39 -16.01
CA ALA A 129 11.25 -7.14 -17.33
C ALA A 129 10.82 -5.78 -17.88
N CYS A 130 9.55 -5.44 -17.81
CA CYS A 130 9.04 -4.13 -18.21
C CYS A 130 9.61 -3.01 -17.34
N PHE A 131 9.73 -3.22 -16.02
CA PHE A 131 10.36 -2.23 -15.12
C PHE A 131 11.81 -1.97 -15.51
N PHE A 132 12.63 -3.02 -15.65
CA PHE A 132 14.04 -2.84 -16.06
C PHE A 132 14.19 -2.23 -17.45
N LEU A 133 13.26 -2.52 -18.36
CA LEU A 133 13.23 -1.85 -19.68
C LEU A 133 13.01 -0.34 -19.51
N THR A 134 12.06 0.10 -18.66
CA THR A 134 11.85 1.54 -18.41
C THR A 134 13.08 2.20 -17.77
N GLN A 135 13.78 1.50 -16.87
CA GLN A 135 15.05 1.99 -16.30
C GLN A 135 16.15 2.12 -17.38
N GLY A 136 16.23 1.13 -18.28
CA GLY A 136 17.16 1.17 -19.42
C GLY A 136 16.88 2.31 -20.41
N LEU A 137 15.63 2.76 -20.51
CA LEU A 137 15.21 3.95 -21.26
C LEU A 137 15.47 5.27 -20.50
N GLY A 138 15.99 5.23 -19.28
CA GLY A 138 16.30 6.42 -18.48
C GLY A 138 15.08 7.03 -17.76
N LEU A 139 13.93 6.32 -17.69
CA LEU A 139 12.76 6.81 -16.97
C LEU A 139 12.98 6.67 -15.47
N LEU A 140 12.94 7.79 -14.75
CA LEU A 140 13.09 7.81 -13.29
C LEU A 140 11.80 7.39 -12.60
N THR A 141 11.92 6.52 -11.60
CA THR A 141 10.78 6.07 -10.80
C THR A 141 10.30 7.19 -9.88
N SER A 142 9.02 7.58 -10.00
CA SER A 142 8.40 8.62 -9.18
C SER A 142 7.09 8.17 -8.55
N ARG A 143 7.10 8.01 -7.22
CA ARG A 143 5.88 7.76 -6.44
C ARG A 143 4.90 8.94 -6.49
N ARG A 144 5.42 10.18 -6.46
CA ARG A 144 4.58 11.40 -6.49
C ARG A 144 3.71 11.49 -7.73
N LEU A 145 4.25 11.05 -8.87
CA LEU A 145 3.53 11.04 -10.15
C LEU A 145 2.81 9.71 -10.37
N ALA A 146 3.10 8.67 -9.60
CA ALA A 146 2.70 7.29 -9.83
C ALA A 146 2.92 6.89 -11.30
N ASN A 147 4.11 7.21 -11.83
CA ASN A 147 4.48 7.03 -13.22
C ASN A 147 4.68 5.55 -13.62
N LEU A 148 4.84 5.26 -14.91
CA LEU A 148 4.96 3.88 -15.41
C LEU A 148 6.01 3.03 -14.70
N PRO A 149 7.27 3.51 -14.47
CA PRO A 149 8.23 2.72 -13.70
C PRO A 149 7.75 2.40 -12.28
N TYR A 150 7.10 3.34 -11.61
CA TYR A 150 6.56 3.11 -10.27
C TYR A 150 5.42 2.09 -10.27
N VAL A 151 4.50 2.16 -11.23
CA VAL A 151 3.41 1.20 -11.41
C VAL A 151 3.96 -0.21 -11.62
N LEU A 152 4.93 -0.36 -12.53
CA LEU A 152 5.56 -1.65 -12.84
C LEU A 152 6.34 -2.21 -11.65
N TRP A 153 7.13 -1.38 -10.98
CA TRP A 153 7.86 -1.77 -9.77
C TRP A 153 6.91 -2.24 -8.67
N SER A 154 5.86 -1.47 -8.41
CA SER A 154 4.86 -1.81 -7.40
C SER A 154 4.16 -3.13 -7.71
N ALA A 155 3.74 -3.34 -8.96
CA ALA A 155 3.12 -4.59 -9.40
C ALA A 155 4.08 -5.78 -9.30
N ALA A 156 5.31 -5.64 -9.80
CA ALA A 156 6.35 -6.66 -9.77
C ALA A 156 6.68 -7.10 -8.34
N PHE A 157 6.90 -6.12 -7.45
CA PHE A 157 7.22 -6.37 -6.04
C PHE A 157 6.08 -7.13 -5.35
N ASN A 158 4.85 -6.64 -5.46
CA ASN A 158 3.70 -7.27 -4.80
C ASN A 158 3.43 -8.68 -5.31
N VAL A 159 3.53 -8.93 -6.62
CA VAL A 159 3.36 -10.28 -7.18
C VAL A 159 4.46 -11.22 -6.72
N SER A 160 5.72 -10.75 -6.66
CA SER A 160 6.85 -11.53 -6.15
C SER A 160 6.66 -11.88 -4.67
N PHE A 161 6.13 -10.97 -3.88
CA PHE A 161 5.85 -11.17 -2.46
C PHE A 161 4.73 -12.20 -2.26
N LEU A 162 3.64 -12.09 -3.03
CA LEU A 162 2.56 -13.10 -3.03
C LEU A 162 3.05 -14.48 -3.45
N PHE A 163 3.91 -14.55 -4.48
CA PHE A 163 4.54 -15.80 -4.87
C PHE A 163 5.40 -16.40 -3.74
N GLY A 164 6.19 -15.57 -3.05
CA GLY A 164 7.00 -16.00 -1.92
C GLY A 164 6.15 -16.61 -0.78
N PHE A 165 5.04 -15.95 -0.43
CA PHE A 165 4.11 -16.50 0.58
C PHE A 165 3.47 -17.81 0.13
N ALA A 166 3.00 -17.88 -1.11
CA ALA A 166 2.39 -19.09 -1.64
C ALA A 166 3.39 -20.26 -1.71
N ALA A 167 4.65 -19.99 -2.06
CA ALA A 167 5.72 -21.00 -2.06
C ALA A 167 6.05 -21.47 -0.62
N LEU A 168 6.09 -20.54 0.33
CA LEU A 168 6.27 -20.87 1.75
C LEU A 168 5.15 -21.76 2.27
N GLU A 169 3.90 -21.40 1.99
CA GLU A 169 2.73 -22.20 2.38
C GLU A 169 2.80 -23.62 1.81
N GLN A 170 3.14 -23.77 0.51
CA GLN A 170 3.30 -25.06 -0.12
C GLN A 170 4.43 -25.89 0.54
N THR A 171 5.55 -25.26 0.88
CA THR A 171 6.66 -25.94 1.57
C THR A 171 6.25 -26.41 2.96
N LEU A 172 5.54 -25.58 3.70
CA LEU A 172 5.00 -25.93 5.01
C LEU A 172 3.95 -27.06 4.92
N GLU A 173 3.07 -27.07 3.93
CA GLU A 173 2.13 -28.17 3.68
C GLU A 173 2.87 -29.48 3.39
N TYR A 174 3.94 -29.46 2.60
CA TYR A 174 4.74 -30.63 2.29
C TYR A 174 5.42 -31.22 3.54
N THR A 175 5.96 -30.37 4.42
CA THR A 175 6.56 -30.79 5.69
C THR A 175 5.52 -31.28 6.70
N ARG A 176 4.25 -30.93 6.54
CA ARG A 176 3.12 -31.29 7.40
C ARG A 176 2.48 -32.64 7.13
N GLN A 177 2.85 -33.38 6.09
CA GLN A 177 2.28 -34.71 5.79
C GLN A 177 2.46 -35.73 6.94
N ALA A 178 3.07 -35.32 8.05
CA ALA A 178 3.23 -36.08 9.30
C ALA A 178 2.13 -35.83 10.38
N GLY A 179 0.96 -35.27 10.04
CA GLY A 179 -0.21 -35.21 10.95
C GLY A 179 -0.30 -33.99 11.88
N ALA A 180 0.48 -32.94 11.64
CA ALA A 180 0.33 -31.68 12.39
C ALA A 180 -0.74 -30.79 11.75
N GLU A 181 -1.68 -30.30 12.57
CA GLU A 181 -2.68 -29.29 12.18
C GLU A 181 -2.02 -28.02 11.60
N PRO A 182 -2.64 -27.38 10.58
CA PRO A 182 -2.15 -26.13 10.02
C PRO A 182 -2.21 -25.01 11.05
N CYS A 183 -1.09 -24.70 11.66
CA CYS A 183 -0.95 -23.59 12.60
C CYS A 183 -0.23 -22.44 11.94
N ALA A 184 -0.98 -21.48 11.38
CA ALA A 184 -0.39 -20.18 11.13
C ALA A 184 0.17 -19.65 12.47
N PRO A 185 1.31 -18.95 12.47
CA PRO A 185 1.79 -18.34 13.69
C PRO A 185 0.65 -17.55 14.32
N MET A 186 0.29 -17.86 15.56
CA MET A 186 -0.85 -17.32 16.31
C MET A 186 -0.97 -15.80 16.19
N LEU A 187 0.16 -15.10 16.13
CA LEU A 187 0.21 -13.67 15.93
C LEU A 187 -0.45 -13.26 14.60
N PHE A 188 -0.08 -13.91 13.49
CA PHE A 188 -0.61 -13.55 12.17
C PHE A 188 -2.09 -13.89 12.05
N GLU A 189 -2.53 -15.02 12.59
CA GLU A 189 -3.94 -15.40 12.60
C GLU A 189 -4.76 -14.41 13.43
N THR A 190 -4.28 -14.02 14.61
CA THR A 190 -4.95 -13.05 15.49
C THR A 190 -5.02 -11.69 14.83
N ILE A 191 -3.95 -11.21 14.19
CA ILE A 191 -3.93 -9.93 13.47
C ILE A 191 -4.90 -9.98 12.28
N ASN A 192 -4.90 -11.06 11.50
CA ASN A 192 -5.78 -11.21 10.34
C ASN A 192 -7.26 -11.26 10.74
N ARG A 193 -7.59 -12.05 11.77
CA ARG A 193 -8.97 -12.20 12.28
C ARG A 193 -9.53 -10.92 12.87
N HIS A 194 -8.69 -10.09 13.46
CA HIS A 194 -9.04 -8.85 14.13
C HIS A 194 -8.36 -7.62 13.52
N ALA A 195 -8.12 -7.65 12.20
CA ALA A 195 -7.35 -6.61 11.51
C ALA A 195 -7.86 -5.18 11.80
N LEU A 196 -9.18 -4.96 11.79
CA LEU A 196 -9.76 -3.67 12.14
C LEU A 196 -9.55 -3.33 13.62
N LEU A 197 -9.71 -4.31 14.52
CA LEU A 197 -9.48 -4.12 15.96
C LEU A 197 -8.01 -3.84 16.24
N VAL A 198 -7.10 -4.57 15.61
CA VAL A 198 -5.64 -4.32 15.71
C VAL A 198 -5.31 -2.95 15.16
N PHE A 199 -5.85 -2.59 14.00
CA PHE A 199 -5.67 -1.26 13.41
C PHE A 199 -6.27 -0.16 14.30
N LEU A 200 -7.40 -0.39 14.93
CA LEU A 200 -8.03 0.52 15.88
C LEU A 200 -7.34 0.48 17.24
N LEU A 201 -6.84 -0.67 17.72
CA LEU A 201 -6.09 -0.77 18.99
C LEU A 201 -4.66 -0.24 18.88
N VAL A 202 -4.02 -0.42 17.77
CA VAL A 202 -2.88 0.42 17.39
C VAL A 202 -3.32 1.90 17.38
N ARG A 203 -4.61 2.18 17.20
CA ARG A 203 -5.25 3.50 17.39
C ARG A 203 -5.82 3.71 18.81
N LEU A 204 -6.38 2.69 19.47
CA LEU A 204 -7.13 2.78 20.74
C LEU A 204 -6.30 2.49 21.99
N GLY A 205 -5.11 1.91 21.87
CA GLY A 205 -4.18 1.80 23.01
C GLY A 205 -3.88 3.15 23.66
N VAL A 206 -4.39 4.24 23.07
CA VAL A 206 -4.28 5.62 23.52
C VAL A 206 -5.65 6.33 23.47
N LEU A 207 -6.76 5.60 23.65
CA LEU A 207 -8.12 6.11 23.44
C LEU A 207 -8.52 7.31 24.28
N PHE A 208 -7.72 7.73 25.24
CA PHE A 208 -8.14 8.81 26.13
C PHE A 208 -7.59 10.19 25.82
N ILE A 209 -6.63 10.38 24.92
CA ILE A 209 -5.96 11.67 24.81
C ILE A 209 -5.78 12.26 23.41
N LEU A 210 -5.70 11.50 22.27
CA LEU A 210 -5.38 12.12 20.98
C LEU A 210 -6.02 11.43 19.75
N PRO A 211 -6.69 12.16 18.85
CA PRO A 211 -7.30 11.62 17.62
C PRO A 211 -6.40 11.80 16.40
N GLN A 212 -5.62 10.82 16.00
CA GLN A 212 -5.11 10.72 14.62
C GLN A 212 -4.33 9.43 14.30
N SER A 213 -4.22 9.10 13.02
CA SER A 213 -3.86 7.81 12.40
C SER A 213 -2.42 7.30 12.59
N ASN A 214 -1.62 7.94 13.41
CA ASN A 214 -0.30 7.51 13.86
C ASN A 214 -0.09 7.94 15.31
N LEU A 215 -1.08 7.67 16.15
CA LEU A 215 -1.17 8.27 17.46
C LEU A 215 -0.04 7.87 18.38
N ALA A 216 0.27 6.57 18.45
CA ALA A 216 1.41 6.12 19.25
C ALA A 216 2.72 6.59 18.62
N THR A 217 2.85 6.52 17.30
CA THR A 217 4.01 7.07 16.58
C THR A 217 4.06 8.58 16.68
N GLY A 218 2.91 9.26 16.58
CA GLY A 218 2.80 10.70 16.78
C GLY A 218 3.11 11.14 18.21
N ALA A 219 2.61 10.42 19.22
CA ALA A 219 2.91 10.69 20.62
C ALA A 219 4.40 10.48 20.93
N ILE A 220 5.01 9.42 20.38
CA ILE A 220 6.45 9.17 20.49
C ILE A 220 7.23 10.28 19.79
N ASN A 221 6.84 10.67 18.59
CA ASN A 221 7.51 11.76 17.86
C ASN A 221 7.39 13.11 18.57
N ILE A 222 6.24 13.42 19.17
CA ILE A 222 6.04 14.66 19.93
C ILE A 222 6.81 14.63 21.25
N SER A 223 6.81 13.49 21.97
CA SER A 223 7.45 13.41 23.28
C SER A 223 8.97 13.25 23.17
N MET A 224 9.48 12.56 22.16
CA MET A 224 10.91 12.22 22.02
C MET A 224 11.58 12.94 20.84
N GLN A 225 10.84 13.74 20.06
CA GLN A 225 11.34 14.46 18.87
C GLN A 225 12.19 13.55 17.96
N THR A 226 11.70 12.34 17.70
CA THR A 226 12.45 11.29 16.99
C THR A 226 12.87 11.71 15.58
N MET A 227 12.17 12.66 14.97
CA MET A 227 12.56 13.25 13.67
C MET A 227 13.90 14.01 13.72
N TYR A 228 14.29 14.51 14.91
CA TYR A 228 15.53 15.25 15.12
C TYR A 228 16.58 14.47 15.92
N SER A 229 16.25 13.25 16.32
CA SER A 229 17.15 12.37 17.07
C SER A 229 18.08 11.56 16.16
N SER A 230 19.12 10.95 16.70
CA SER A 230 20.02 10.10 15.95
C SER A 230 19.27 8.89 15.36
N THR A 231 19.69 8.42 14.19
CA THR A 231 19.11 7.27 13.52
C THR A 231 19.06 6.03 14.43
N THR A 232 20.09 5.82 15.24
CA THR A 232 20.19 4.69 16.19
C THR A 232 19.10 4.77 17.25
N LEU A 233 18.85 5.94 17.83
CA LEU A 233 17.81 6.13 18.84
C LEU A 233 16.43 5.95 18.23
N SER A 234 16.19 6.48 17.04
CA SER A 234 14.92 6.31 16.31
C SER A 234 14.64 4.83 16.01
N MET A 235 15.65 4.07 15.58
CA MET A 235 15.54 2.63 15.35
C MET A 235 15.27 1.84 16.63
N LEU A 236 15.91 2.19 17.75
CA LEU A 236 15.65 1.56 19.05
C LEU A 236 14.22 1.83 19.51
N VAL A 237 13.76 3.06 19.45
CA VAL A 237 12.38 3.43 19.81
C VAL A 237 11.37 2.69 18.96
N LEU A 238 11.59 2.63 17.64
CA LEU A 238 10.75 1.87 16.71
C LEU A 238 10.76 0.37 17.03
N GLY A 239 11.92 -0.21 17.31
CA GLY A 239 12.06 -1.62 17.67
C GLY A 239 11.31 -1.97 18.95
N VAL A 240 11.45 -1.16 20.01
CA VAL A 240 10.71 -1.32 21.27
C VAL A 240 9.20 -1.17 21.04
N TYR A 241 8.76 -0.16 20.29
CA TYR A 241 7.36 0.04 19.94
C TYR A 241 6.78 -1.18 19.21
N MET A 242 7.45 -1.67 18.17
CA MET A 242 7.01 -2.84 17.41
C MET A 242 6.95 -4.09 18.29
N SER A 243 7.94 -4.31 19.16
CA SER A 243 7.98 -5.45 20.08
C SER A 243 6.83 -5.42 21.10
N LEU A 244 6.52 -4.25 21.64
CA LEU A 244 5.38 -4.07 22.53
C LEU A 244 4.05 -4.33 21.82
N MET A 245 3.88 -3.82 20.59
CA MET A 245 2.67 -4.06 19.81
C MET A 245 2.50 -5.53 19.42
N CYS A 246 3.56 -6.19 19.00
CA CYS A 246 3.54 -7.62 18.67
C CYS A 246 3.32 -8.53 19.90
N GLY A 247 3.74 -8.10 21.09
CA GLY A 247 3.56 -8.86 22.33
C GLY A 247 2.21 -8.60 23.01
N ILE A 248 1.81 -7.34 23.14
CA ILE A 248 0.63 -6.94 23.92
C ILE A 248 -0.67 -7.29 23.19
N VAL A 249 -0.70 -7.09 21.85
CA VAL A 249 -1.94 -7.29 21.06
C VAL A 249 -2.44 -8.74 21.11
N PRO A 250 -1.63 -9.78 20.86
CA PRO A 250 -2.07 -11.17 20.96
C PRO A 250 -2.52 -11.55 22.38
N LEU A 251 -1.74 -11.17 23.39
CA LEU A 251 -2.05 -11.46 24.79
C LEU A 251 -3.33 -10.78 25.29
N GLY A 252 -3.56 -9.53 24.84
CA GLY A 252 -4.78 -8.79 25.19
C GLY A 252 -6.03 -9.40 24.57
N ILE A 253 -5.95 -9.83 23.31
CA ILE A 253 -7.10 -10.42 22.59
C ILE A 253 -7.44 -11.81 23.15
N GLU A 254 -6.45 -12.63 23.51
CA GLU A 254 -6.69 -13.93 24.16
C GLU A 254 -7.34 -13.79 25.53
N ARG A 255 -6.87 -12.85 26.36
CA ARG A 255 -7.50 -12.61 27.67
C ARG A 255 -8.97 -12.17 27.53
N LEU A 256 -9.28 -11.35 26.54
CA LEU A 256 -10.68 -10.95 26.27
C LEU A 256 -11.53 -12.13 25.82
N ARG A 257 -10.97 -13.12 25.12
CA ARG A 257 -11.67 -14.36 24.78
C ARG A 257 -11.99 -15.23 26.00
N CYS A 258 -11.04 -15.38 26.93
CA CYS A 258 -11.26 -16.14 28.17
C CYS A 258 -12.30 -15.51 29.11
N ILE A 259 -12.64 -14.24 28.92
CA ILE A 259 -13.69 -13.54 29.71
C ILE A 259 -15.06 -13.62 29.04
N SER A 260 -15.12 -13.90 27.72
CA SER A 260 -16.37 -13.98 26.94
C SER A 260 -16.91 -15.40 26.76
N THR A 261 -16.18 -16.40 27.22
CA THR A 261 -16.60 -17.82 27.38
C THR A 261 -16.89 -18.10 28.84
#